data_6b5c95ce83b5f2483de0ad732624a4c1
#
_entry.id   6b5c95ce83b5f2483de0ad732624a4c1
#
_cell.length_a   1.000
_cell.length_b   1.000
_cell.length_c   1.000
_cell.angle_alpha   90.00
_cell.angle_beta   90.00
_cell.angle_gamma   90.00
#
_symmetry.space_group_name_H-M   'P 1'
#
loop_
_entity.id
_entity.type
_entity.pdbx_description
1 polymer ?
#
loop_
_entity_poly.entity_id
_entity_poly.type
_entity_poly.pdbx_seq_one_letter_code
_entity_poly.pdbx_strand_id
1 'polypeptide(L)'
;MGIIAKQSIYNVLSIALAFIIGAFNMLFLYPTFLGKEFQGLIVALLANSNLIQPFVSFGVQHTLIKYFSDSKTQKQRDRLLWFSLLLPLVILSAIIPLYYYFNIQILDFITNSNKTVLGFPLLILAIAISTAYFEIFFSWLRVHLQSIFGNFLKEVYPRFLTFILLLSFAFELIGIDKFILFLIIGYYLRLLIVALYSFYVYTPKFEFKLPQAWLSMLRYSSLIFLSGAAASFILDIDKSMIYTLTSNENVAFYAVALYIATVIEAPGRAMFQITSPLVAKALNENDTKRLEVLLKKSSTNLMIVSGFVFLIINLNLNDFYLIINQEGYSSAASVVIIVSMGKFFSISMGCLNNIISNSKYYTYVFWFSIISAFLAIVLNYTFIESYGIIGAAVATLVVILFINSCKIVLVAILFKIHPYSKKSLGIMMSLIFIYLIIFNIPSFINPIISIVIRSLLILGLFIVPLFKFKWSSDIEEIFTKVKSRLF
;
A
#
# COMPACT_ATOMS: atom_id res chain seq x y z
N MET A 1 25.13 16.56 1.84
CA MET A 1 23.69 16.21 1.92
C MET A 1 23.24 16.33 3.35
N GLY A 2 22.13 17.02 3.64
CA GLY A 2 21.57 17.08 4.99
C GLY A 2 21.03 15.72 5.45
N ILE A 3 20.91 15.52 6.77
CA ILE A 3 20.44 14.25 7.39
C ILE A 3 19.11 13.79 6.77
N ILE A 4 18.18 14.71 6.53
CA ILE A 4 16.85 14.42 5.96
C ILE A 4 16.97 13.87 4.54
N ALA A 5 17.81 14.46 3.68
CA ALA A 5 18.00 14.01 2.31
C ALA A 5 18.62 12.59 2.25
N LYS A 6 19.61 12.33 3.14
CA LYS A 6 20.23 11.00 3.27
C LYS A 6 19.19 9.95 3.70
N GLN A 7 18.38 10.24 4.72
CA GLN A 7 17.32 9.33 5.17
C GLN A 7 16.27 9.06 4.09
N SER A 8 15.86 10.09 3.34
CA SER A 8 14.88 9.93 2.25
C SER A 8 15.40 8.97 1.17
N ILE A 9 16.67 9.10 0.75
CA ILE A 9 17.26 8.22 -0.26
C ILE A 9 17.30 6.76 0.22
N TYR A 10 17.78 6.50 1.44
CA TYR A 10 17.83 5.14 1.98
C TYR A 10 16.43 4.54 2.17
N ASN A 11 15.44 5.34 2.57
CA ASN A 11 14.05 4.88 2.69
C ASN A 11 13.48 4.50 1.32
N VAL A 12 13.74 5.28 0.27
CA VAL A 12 13.31 4.95 -1.11
C VAL A 12 13.99 3.67 -1.61
N LEU A 13 15.30 3.52 -1.37
CA LEU A 13 16.03 2.30 -1.74
C LEU A 13 15.49 1.06 -1.00
N SER A 14 15.18 1.19 0.29
CA SER A 14 14.56 0.10 1.06
C SER A 14 13.20 -0.30 0.48
N ILE A 15 12.36 0.66 0.10
CA ILE A 15 11.06 0.40 -0.53
C ILE A 15 11.24 -0.28 -1.89
N ALA A 16 12.19 0.18 -2.71
CA ALA A 16 12.46 -0.41 -4.02
C ALA A 16 12.95 -1.86 -3.89
N LEU A 17 13.91 -2.11 -2.97
CA LEU A 17 14.42 -3.46 -2.68
C LEU A 17 13.29 -4.37 -2.19
N ALA A 18 12.49 -3.88 -1.25
CA ALA A 18 11.34 -4.60 -0.73
C ALA A 18 10.33 -4.96 -1.83
N PHE A 19 10.09 -4.04 -2.77
CA PHE A 19 9.21 -4.27 -3.90
C PHE A 19 9.74 -5.37 -4.84
N ILE A 20 11.05 -5.37 -5.14
CA ILE A 20 11.69 -6.40 -5.97
C ILE A 20 11.60 -7.78 -5.31
N ILE A 21 11.97 -7.90 -4.03
CA ILE A 21 11.88 -9.17 -3.29
C ILE A 21 10.43 -9.63 -3.21
N GLY A 22 9.51 -8.71 -2.91
CA GLY A 22 8.08 -9.02 -2.85
C GLY A 22 7.51 -9.47 -4.19
N ALA A 23 7.94 -8.87 -5.31
CA ALA A 23 7.56 -9.28 -6.65
C ALA A 23 8.03 -10.72 -6.92
N PHE A 24 9.28 -11.02 -6.65
CA PHE A 24 9.83 -12.35 -6.87
C PHE A 24 9.12 -13.41 -6.02
N ASN A 25 8.87 -13.12 -4.74
CA ASN A 25 8.08 -14.00 -3.89
C ASN A 25 6.67 -14.22 -4.45
N MET A 26 5.94 -13.12 -4.70
CA MET A 26 4.51 -13.19 -5.03
C MET A 26 4.24 -13.79 -6.40
N LEU A 27 5.10 -13.50 -7.39
CA LEU A 27 4.87 -13.88 -8.77
C LEU A 27 5.47 -15.25 -9.13
N PHE A 28 6.52 -15.65 -8.43
CA PHE A 28 7.25 -16.88 -8.78
C PHE A 28 7.32 -17.87 -7.63
N LEU A 29 7.87 -17.49 -6.46
CA LEU A 29 8.16 -18.49 -5.42
C LEU A 29 6.89 -19.04 -4.76
N TYR A 30 5.93 -18.21 -4.42
CA TYR A 30 4.66 -18.67 -3.86
C TYR A 30 3.91 -19.61 -4.82
N PRO A 31 3.66 -19.21 -6.08
CA PRO A 31 2.96 -20.09 -7.01
C PRO A 31 3.67 -21.41 -7.28
N THR A 32 5.01 -21.38 -7.37
CA THR A 32 5.81 -22.55 -7.74
C THR A 32 5.96 -23.55 -6.58
N PHE A 33 6.26 -23.05 -5.37
CA PHE A 33 6.63 -23.95 -4.27
C PHE A 33 5.50 -24.17 -3.27
N LEU A 34 4.74 -23.15 -2.92
CA LEU A 34 3.69 -23.27 -1.92
C LEU A 34 2.33 -23.68 -2.51
N GLY A 35 2.13 -23.37 -3.77
CA GLY A 35 0.87 -23.60 -4.47
C GLY A 35 -0.22 -22.58 -4.11
N LYS A 36 -1.28 -22.58 -4.92
CA LYS A 36 -2.36 -21.58 -4.85
C LYS A 36 -3.14 -21.61 -3.54
N GLU A 37 -3.38 -22.77 -2.96
CA GLU A 37 -4.16 -22.94 -1.72
C GLU A 37 -3.44 -22.33 -0.52
N PHE A 38 -2.18 -22.71 -0.29
CA PHE A 38 -1.40 -22.20 0.85
C PHE A 38 -0.94 -20.76 0.65
N GLN A 39 -0.67 -20.34 -0.59
CA GLN A 39 -0.42 -18.92 -0.88
C GLN A 39 -1.63 -18.07 -0.47
N GLY A 40 -2.84 -18.49 -0.86
CA GLY A 40 -4.07 -17.79 -0.50
C GLY A 40 -4.27 -17.73 1.02
N LEU A 41 -4.00 -18.83 1.72
CA LEU A 41 -4.07 -18.89 3.19
C LEU A 41 -3.11 -17.90 3.85
N ILE A 42 -1.84 -17.85 3.42
CA ILE A 42 -0.86 -16.89 3.98
C ILE A 42 -1.23 -15.44 3.67
N VAL A 43 -1.68 -15.16 2.46
CA VAL A 43 -2.14 -13.82 2.08
C VAL A 43 -3.36 -13.40 2.93
N ALA A 44 -4.33 -14.29 3.13
CA ALA A 44 -5.49 -14.03 3.97
C ALA A 44 -5.09 -13.82 5.44
N LEU A 45 -4.16 -14.63 5.97
CA LEU A 45 -3.62 -14.48 7.32
C LEU A 45 -3.02 -13.08 7.54
N LEU A 46 -2.18 -12.62 6.62
CA LEU A 46 -1.54 -11.31 6.69
C LEU A 46 -2.55 -10.17 6.47
N ALA A 47 -3.49 -10.30 5.53
CA ALA A 47 -4.53 -9.31 5.28
C ALA A 47 -5.42 -9.12 6.51
N ASN A 48 -5.93 -10.22 7.10
CA ASN A 48 -6.74 -10.16 8.32
C ASN A 48 -5.96 -9.58 9.51
N SER A 49 -4.66 -9.91 9.64
CA SER A 49 -3.80 -9.34 10.67
C SER A 49 -3.65 -7.82 10.51
N ASN A 50 -3.54 -7.31 9.28
CA ASN A 50 -3.49 -5.88 8.98
C ASN A 50 -4.82 -5.17 9.28
N LEU A 51 -5.96 -5.85 9.10
CA LEU A 51 -7.28 -5.31 9.47
C LEU A 51 -7.45 -5.19 10.99
N ILE A 52 -6.92 -6.14 11.76
CA ILE A 52 -6.99 -6.16 13.22
C ILE A 52 -5.95 -5.22 13.86
N GLN A 53 -4.79 -5.01 13.24
CA GLN A 53 -3.67 -4.25 13.79
C GLN A 53 -4.05 -2.83 14.29
N PRO A 54 -4.87 -2.01 13.58
CA PRO A 54 -5.28 -0.70 14.08
C PRO A 54 -6.10 -0.77 15.38
N PHE A 55 -6.90 -1.81 15.56
CA PHE A 55 -7.68 -2.02 16.79
C PHE A 55 -6.76 -2.30 17.98
N VAL A 56 -5.71 -3.08 17.78
CA VAL A 56 -4.70 -3.36 18.81
C VAL A 56 -3.90 -2.11 19.14
N SER A 57 -3.38 -1.40 18.15
CA SER A 57 -2.54 -0.21 18.36
C SER A 57 -3.33 1.03 18.79
N PHE A 58 -4.64 1.07 18.51
CA PHE A 58 -5.54 2.18 18.83
C PHE A 58 -5.01 3.57 18.41
N GLY A 59 -4.25 3.63 17.31
CA GLY A 59 -3.69 4.87 16.78
C GLY A 59 -2.57 5.49 17.63
N VAL A 60 -2.09 4.80 18.66
CA VAL A 60 -1.14 5.34 19.64
C VAL A 60 0.22 5.69 19.01
N GLN A 61 0.62 4.99 17.94
CA GLN A 61 1.84 5.29 17.18
C GLN A 61 1.83 6.73 16.60
N HIS A 62 0.67 7.24 16.21
CA HIS A 62 0.50 8.62 15.72
C HIS A 62 0.43 9.62 16.88
N THR A 63 -0.20 9.24 17.99
CA THR A 63 -0.25 10.03 19.22
C THR A 63 1.14 10.26 19.77
N LEU A 64 1.98 9.24 19.77
CA LEU A 64 3.37 9.33 20.19
C LEU A 64 4.13 10.39 19.37
N ILE A 65 4.00 10.38 18.04
CA ILE A 65 4.66 11.36 17.17
C ILE A 65 4.17 12.78 17.45
N LYS A 66 2.86 12.97 17.59
CA LYS A 66 2.27 14.30 17.82
C LYS A 66 2.70 14.90 19.14
N TYR A 67 2.59 14.14 20.22
CA TYR A 67 2.86 14.68 21.57
C TYR A 67 4.33 14.63 21.99
N PHE A 68 5.20 14.03 21.18
CA PHE A 68 6.64 14.03 21.46
C PHE A 68 7.23 15.44 21.42
N SER A 69 6.81 16.29 20.47
CA SER A 69 7.25 17.67 20.36
C SER A 69 6.87 18.53 21.58
N ASP A 70 5.75 18.21 22.22
CA ASP A 70 5.25 18.91 23.41
C ASP A 70 5.93 18.42 24.69
N SER A 71 6.59 17.24 24.63
CA SER A 71 7.29 16.61 25.75
C SER A 71 8.71 17.16 25.89
N LYS A 72 8.85 18.27 26.63
CA LYS A 72 10.12 19.00 26.77
C LYS A 72 11.11 18.32 27.72
N THR A 73 10.63 17.63 28.77
CA THR A 73 11.47 16.98 29.77
C THR A 73 11.60 15.47 29.53
N GLN A 74 12.69 14.87 30.01
CA GLN A 74 12.90 13.44 29.93
C GLN A 74 11.75 12.66 30.55
N LYS A 75 11.28 13.07 31.76
CA LYS A 75 10.14 12.44 32.44
C LYS A 75 8.86 12.45 31.59
N GLN A 76 8.59 13.53 30.87
CA GLN A 76 7.42 13.59 29.98
C GLN A 76 7.54 12.63 28.80
N ARG A 77 8.73 12.50 28.21
CA ARG A 77 9.02 11.54 27.13
C ARG A 77 8.91 10.09 27.60
N ASP A 78 9.44 9.79 28.80
CA ASP A 78 9.35 8.47 29.40
C ASP A 78 7.88 8.08 29.66
N ARG A 79 7.07 8.98 30.24
CA ARG A 79 5.63 8.76 30.47
C ARG A 79 4.87 8.59 29.16
N LEU A 80 5.21 9.37 28.12
CA LEU A 80 4.59 9.23 26.81
C LEU A 80 4.88 7.86 26.20
N LEU A 81 6.13 7.39 26.28
CA LEU A 81 6.49 6.06 25.77
C LEU A 81 5.78 4.95 26.53
N TRP A 82 5.80 4.99 27.88
CA TRP A 82 5.12 3.98 28.68
C TRP A 82 3.61 3.99 28.48
N PHE A 83 2.99 5.16 28.37
CA PHE A 83 1.58 5.27 27.98
C PHE A 83 1.31 4.59 26.62
N SER A 84 2.19 4.83 25.65
CA SER A 84 2.07 4.26 24.31
C SER A 84 2.25 2.74 24.29
N LEU A 85 3.05 2.17 25.17
CA LEU A 85 3.26 0.73 25.28
C LEU A 85 2.17 0.03 26.10
N LEU A 86 1.61 0.72 27.11
CA LEU A 86 0.60 0.13 28.00
C LEU A 86 -0.82 0.22 27.46
N LEU A 87 -1.16 1.28 26.69
CA LEU A 87 -2.50 1.45 26.14
C LEU A 87 -2.96 0.25 25.27
N PRO A 88 -2.17 -0.32 24.36
CA PRO A 88 -2.55 -1.52 23.65
C PRO A 88 -2.82 -2.74 24.56
N LEU A 89 -2.09 -2.90 25.67
CA LEU A 89 -2.35 -3.99 26.62
C LEU A 89 -3.73 -3.84 27.30
N VAL A 90 -4.10 -2.61 27.66
CA VAL A 90 -5.42 -2.33 28.23
C VAL A 90 -6.52 -2.66 27.22
N ILE A 91 -6.32 -2.32 25.95
CA ILE A 91 -7.28 -2.63 24.89
C ILE A 91 -7.36 -4.13 24.63
N LEU A 92 -6.20 -4.82 24.58
CA LEU A 92 -6.16 -6.28 24.43
C LEU A 92 -6.86 -6.98 25.59
N SER A 93 -6.75 -6.47 26.81
CA SER A 93 -7.47 -7.03 27.97
C SER A 93 -8.99 -6.99 27.83
N ALA A 94 -9.52 -6.08 27.01
CA ALA A 94 -10.95 -6.03 26.67
C ALA A 94 -11.28 -6.87 25.41
N ILE A 95 -10.38 -6.90 24.43
CA ILE A 95 -10.59 -7.64 23.17
C ILE A 95 -10.53 -9.16 23.41
N ILE A 96 -9.60 -9.66 24.22
CA ILE A 96 -9.43 -11.10 24.46
C ILE A 96 -10.67 -11.76 25.05
N PRO A 97 -11.32 -11.23 26.11
CA PRO A 97 -12.58 -11.79 26.61
C PRO A 97 -13.72 -11.74 25.59
N LEU A 98 -13.85 -10.64 24.84
CA LEU A 98 -14.82 -10.53 23.76
C LEU A 98 -14.59 -11.60 22.68
N TYR A 99 -13.35 -11.81 22.31
CA TYR A 99 -12.97 -12.89 21.38
C TYR A 99 -13.38 -14.26 21.92
N TYR A 100 -13.13 -14.57 23.18
CA TYR A 100 -13.54 -15.85 23.79
C TYR A 100 -15.06 -16.02 23.87
N TYR A 101 -15.79 -14.95 24.16
CA TYR A 101 -17.25 -14.98 24.26
C TYR A 101 -17.93 -15.18 22.88
N PHE A 102 -17.40 -14.53 21.85
CA PHE A 102 -17.93 -14.59 20.49
C PHE A 102 -17.14 -15.56 19.58
N ASN A 103 -16.27 -16.38 20.14
CA ASN A 103 -15.32 -17.23 19.38
C ASN A 103 -15.98 -18.05 18.28
N ILE A 104 -17.12 -18.70 18.56
CA ILE A 104 -17.83 -19.53 17.59
C ILE A 104 -18.38 -18.66 16.44
N GLN A 105 -18.98 -17.52 16.74
CA GLN A 105 -19.56 -16.62 15.75
C GLN A 105 -18.49 -15.90 14.92
N ILE A 106 -17.39 -15.52 15.55
CA ILE A 106 -16.25 -14.91 14.86
C ILE A 106 -15.51 -15.95 14.01
N LEU A 107 -15.35 -17.17 14.52
CA LEU A 107 -14.80 -18.29 13.78
C LEU A 107 -15.66 -18.64 12.56
N ASP A 108 -16.97 -18.76 12.72
CA ASP A 108 -17.89 -19.03 11.62
C ASP A 108 -17.86 -17.90 10.59
N PHE A 109 -17.80 -16.65 11.01
CA PHE A 109 -17.71 -15.49 10.12
C PHE A 109 -16.38 -15.43 9.36
N ILE A 110 -15.24 -15.75 10.03
CA ILE A 110 -13.89 -15.66 9.42
C ILE A 110 -13.53 -16.96 8.66
N THR A 111 -14.12 -18.12 9.03
CA THR A 111 -13.73 -19.43 8.47
C THR A 111 -14.80 -20.10 7.63
N ASN A 112 -15.86 -19.41 7.29
CA ASN A 112 -17.15 -19.90 6.78
C ASN A 112 -17.15 -21.08 5.76
N SER A 113 -16.01 -21.52 5.27
CA SER A 113 -15.86 -22.73 4.44
C SER A 113 -14.51 -23.45 4.54
N ASN A 114 -13.50 -22.84 5.18
CA ASN A 114 -12.14 -23.37 5.15
C ASN A 114 -11.61 -23.68 6.57
N LYS A 115 -11.93 -24.87 7.07
CA LYS A 115 -11.39 -25.42 8.34
C LYS A 115 -9.93 -25.88 8.21
N THR A 116 -9.15 -25.30 7.33
CA THR A 116 -7.83 -25.81 6.93
C THR A 116 -6.75 -25.65 7.99
N VAL A 117 -6.88 -24.70 8.93
CA VAL A 117 -5.91 -24.51 10.01
C VAL A 117 -6.60 -24.27 11.36
N LEU A 118 -6.45 -25.21 12.27
CA LEU A 118 -6.85 -25.07 13.66
C LEU A 118 -6.13 -23.87 14.31
N GLY A 119 -6.90 -22.93 14.90
CA GLY A 119 -6.33 -21.76 15.55
C GLY A 119 -6.04 -20.56 14.65
N PHE A 120 -6.45 -20.55 13.39
CA PHE A 120 -6.24 -19.44 12.46
C PHE A 120 -6.54 -18.05 13.03
N PRO A 121 -7.63 -17.80 13.78
CA PRO A 121 -7.87 -16.50 14.40
C PRO A 121 -6.84 -16.08 15.45
N LEU A 122 -6.26 -17.04 16.20
CA LEU A 122 -5.18 -16.76 17.15
C LEU A 122 -3.89 -16.35 16.44
N LEU A 123 -3.62 -16.95 15.29
CA LEU A 123 -2.45 -16.62 14.46
C LEU A 123 -2.60 -15.20 13.90
N ILE A 124 -3.81 -14.81 13.45
CA ILE A 124 -4.15 -13.45 13.02
C ILE A 124 -3.84 -12.45 14.15
N LEU A 125 -4.36 -12.72 15.35
CA LEU A 125 -4.18 -11.85 16.51
C LEU A 125 -2.70 -11.75 16.91
N ALA A 126 -1.96 -12.85 16.88
CA ALA A 126 -0.53 -12.88 17.19
C ALA A 126 0.29 -11.96 16.25
N ILE A 127 0.06 -12.05 14.94
CA ILE A 127 0.73 -11.18 13.95
C ILE A 127 0.28 -9.71 14.12
N ALA A 128 -1.02 -9.47 14.37
CA ALA A 128 -1.55 -8.14 14.58
C ALA A 128 -0.92 -7.45 15.79
N ILE A 129 -0.76 -8.17 16.91
CA ILE A 129 -0.09 -7.68 18.13
C ILE A 129 1.38 -7.33 17.81
N SER A 130 2.10 -8.27 17.21
CA SER A 130 3.51 -8.04 16.85
C SER A 130 3.66 -6.80 15.95
N THR A 131 2.79 -6.65 14.96
CA THR A 131 2.83 -5.50 14.03
C THR A 131 2.43 -4.20 14.70
N ALA A 132 1.44 -4.21 15.60
CA ALA A 132 1.03 -3.03 16.36
C ALA A 132 2.17 -2.48 17.23
N TYR A 133 2.84 -3.34 17.99
CA TYR A 133 3.98 -2.95 18.81
C TYR A 133 5.20 -2.53 17.97
N PHE A 134 5.43 -3.20 16.83
CA PHE A 134 6.44 -2.76 15.88
C PHE A 134 6.22 -1.31 15.44
N GLU A 135 4.99 -0.92 15.07
CA GLU A 135 4.67 0.45 14.64
C GLU A 135 4.88 1.48 15.77
N ILE A 136 4.66 1.11 17.03
CA ILE A 136 4.92 1.98 18.19
C ILE A 136 6.43 2.24 18.33
N PHE A 137 7.26 1.19 18.35
CA PHE A 137 8.71 1.33 18.43
C PHE A 137 9.30 2.03 17.20
N PHE A 138 8.78 1.74 16.01
CA PHE A 138 9.19 2.44 14.80
C PHE A 138 8.84 3.94 14.86
N SER A 139 7.68 4.31 15.40
CA SER A 139 7.31 5.71 15.60
C SER A 139 8.22 6.39 16.62
N TRP A 140 8.66 5.66 17.64
CA TRP A 140 9.66 6.14 18.60
C TRP A 140 11.01 6.42 17.94
N LEU A 141 11.48 5.55 17.05
CA LEU A 141 12.70 5.79 16.26
C LEU A 141 12.56 7.00 15.32
N ARG A 142 11.37 7.19 14.73
CA ARG A 142 11.11 8.33 13.84
C ARG A 142 11.23 9.68 14.54
N VAL A 143 10.71 9.81 15.75
CA VAL A 143 10.81 11.06 16.52
C VAL A 143 12.26 11.35 17.00
N HIS A 144 13.11 10.32 17.06
CA HIS A 144 14.55 10.44 17.30
C HIS A 144 15.39 10.54 16.02
N LEU A 145 14.76 10.76 14.85
CA LEU A 145 15.42 10.86 13.55
C LEU A 145 16.25 9.61 13.15
N GLN A 146 15.80 8.43 13.58
CA GLN A 146 16.43 7.12 13.28
C GLN A 146 15.49 6.26 12.42
N SER A 147 14.98 6.83 11.32
CA SER A 147 13.94 6.17 10.51
C SER A 147 14.48 5.08 9.57
N ILE A 148 15.77 5.10 9.19
CA ILE A 148 16.33 4.22 8.15
C ILE A 148 16.22 2.76 8.56
N PHE A 149 16.71 2.40 9.74
CA PHE A 149 16.72 1.02 10.22
C PHE A 149 15.29 0.50 10.45
N GLY A 150 14.43 1.32 11.08
CA GLY A 150 13.03 0.96 11.29
C GLY A 150 12.27 0.78 9.96
N ASN A 151 12.53 1.62 8.95
CA ASN A 151 11.92 1.47 7.64
C ASN A 151 12.43 0.22 6.90
N PHE A 152 13.71 -0.13 7.02
CA PHE A 152 14.25 -1.38 6.50
C PHE A 152 13.54 -2.60 7.13
N LEU A 153 13.39 -2.62 8.46
CA LEU A 153 12.66 -3.68 9.17
C LEU A 153 11.17 -3.70 8.82
N LYS A 154 10.58 -2.56 8.48
CA LYS A 154 9.18 -2.49 8.06
C LYS A 154 8.97 -3.07 6.67
N GLU A 155 9.79 -2.64 5.71
CA GLU A 155 9.56 -2.90 4.29
C GLU A 155 10.29 -4.15 3.78
N VAL A 156 11.57 -4.31 4.10
CA VAL A 156 12.41 -5.37 3.53
C VAL A 156 12.29 -6.67 4.34
N TYR A 157 12.36 -6.56 5.66
CA TYR A 157 12.42 -7.74 6.53
C TYR A 157 11.28 -8.74 6.33
N PRO A 158 9.98 -8.37 6.28
CA PRO A 158 8.91 -9.35 6.10
C PRO A 158 9.01 -10.10 4.77
N ARG A 159 9.39 -9.40 3.71
CA ARG A 159 9.54 -9.98 2.37
C ARG A 159 10.75 -10.91 2.30
N PHE A 160 11.85 -10.51 2.95
CA PHE A 160 13.05 -11.33 3.04
C PHE A 160 12.84 -12.56 3.93
N LEU A 161 12.15 -12.43 5.06
CA LEU A 161 11.72 -13.55 5.89
C LEU A 161 10.91 -14.56 5.07
N THR A 162 9.90 -14.07 4.37
CA THR A 162 9.07 -14.93 3.50
C THR A 162 9.88 -15.59 2.40
N PHE A 163 10.84 -14.88 1.80
CA PHE A 163 11.76 -15.43 0.80
C PHE A 163 12.56 -16.62 1.37
N ILE A 164 13.14 -16.47 2.55
CA ILE A 164 13.88 -17.57 3.21
C ILE A 164 12.96 -18.74 3.53
N LEU A 165 11.75 -18.49 4.04
CA LEU A 165 10.79 -19.54 4.36
C LEU A 165 10.32 -20.30 3.11
N LEU A 166 10.10 -19.60 2.00
CA LEU A 166 9.74 -20.22 0.72
C LEU A 166 10.87 -21.10 0.17
N LEU A 167 12.11 -20.65 0.27
CA LEU A 167 13.27 -21.49 -0.09
C LEU A 167 13.40 -22.70 0.84
N SER A 168 13.23 -22.52 2.15
CA SER A 168 13.28 -23.62 3.12
C SER A 168 12.17 -24.66 2.85
N PHE A 169 10.99 -24.20 2.43
CA PHE A 169 9.89 -25.07 2.02
C PHE A 169 10.20 -25.77 0.68
N ALA A 170 10.77 -25.06 -0.29
CA ALA A 170 11.18 -25.60 -1.59
C ALA A 170 12.24 -26.70 -1.48
N PHE A 171 13.13 -26.60 -0.50
CA PHE A 171 14.14 -27.63 -0.21
C PHE A 171 13.63 -28.71 0.77
N GLU A 172 12.31 -28.75 1.04
CA GLU A 172 11.67 -29.73 1.94
C GLU A 172 12.21 -29.74 3.39
N LEU A 173 12.87 -28.65 3.81
CA LEU A 173 13.41 -28.53 5.17
C LEU A 173 12.31 -28.29 6.22
N ILE A 174 11.20 -27.71 5.79
CA ILE A 174 10.05 -27.39 6.65
C ILE A 174 8.73 -27.73 5.94
N GLY A 175 7.74 -28.21 6.69
CA GLY A 175 6.35 -28.33 6.23
C GLY A 175 5.56 -27.03 6.44
N ILE A 176 4.29 -27.02 6.01
CA ILE A 176 3.43 -25.84 6.05
C ILE A 176 3.17 -25.34 7.48
N ASP A 177 2.98 -26.24 8.44
CA ASP A 177 2.75 -25.85 9.84
C ASP A 177 3.95 -25.14 10.43
N LYS A 178 5.18 -25.66 10.14
CA LYS A 178 6.43 -25.00 10.53
C LYS A 178 6.64 -23.69 9.78
N PHE A 179 6.21 -23.60 8.53
CA PHE A 179 6.26 -22.34 7.77
C PHE A 179 5.45 -21.23 8.46
N ILE A 180 4.20 -21.51 8.82
CA ILE A 180 3.33 -20.57 9.53
C ILE A 180 3.92 -20.21 10.90
N LEU A 181 4.39 -21.21 11.65
CA LEU A 181 5.03 -20.99 12.96
C LEU A 181 6.27 -20.08 12.84
N PHE A 182 7.16 -20.34 11.90
CA PHE A 182 8.36 -19.55 11.68
C PHE A 182 8.06 -18.15 11.13
N LEU A 183 6.98 -18.01 10.36
CA LEU A 183 6.49 -16.71 9.95
C LEU A 183 6.14 -15.86 11.17
N ILE A 184 5.37 -16.40 12.11
CA ILE A 184 4.97 -15.71 13.34
C ILE A 184 6.21 -15.40 14.21
N ILE A 185 7.07 -16.38 14.44
CA ILE A 185 8.33 -16.19 15.17
C ILE A 185 9.16 -15.08 14.52
N GLY A 186 9.24 -15.04 13.20
CA GLY A 186 9.93 -14.00 12.46
C GLY A 186 9.34 -12.60 12.66
N TYR A 187 8.01 -12.48 12.74
CA TYR A 187 7.36 -11.20 13.07
C TYR A 187 7.67 -10.75 14.50
N TYR A 188 7.72 -11.67 15.47
CA TYR A 188 8.14 -11.35 16.85
C TYR A 188 9.63 -11.05 16.95
N LEU A 189 10.48 -11.74 16.16
CA LEU A 189 11.90 -11.41 16.06
C LEU A 189 12.10 -10.00 15.50
N ARG A 190 11.34 -9.62 14.47
CA ARG A 190 11.32 -8.25 13.94
C ARG A 190 10.95 -7.23 15.02
N LEU A 191 9.92 -7.53 15.81
CA LEU A 191 9.50 -6.71 16.95
C LEU A 191 10.61 -6.60 17.99
N LEU A 192 11.25 -7.71 18.36
CA LEU A 192 12.36 -7.72 19.32
C LEU A 192 13.53 -6.86 18.85
N ILE A 193 13.93 -7.00 17.58
CA ILE A 193 15.03 -6.23 16.99
C ILE A 193 14.73 -4.72 17.03
N VAL A 194 13.53 -4.29 16.63
CA VAL A 194 13.18 -2.86 16.65
C VAL A 194 13.08 -2.33 18.09
N ALA A 195 12.57 -3.12 19.04
CA ALA A 195 12.47 -2.76 20.44
C ALA A 195 13.87 -2.57 21.06
N LEU A 196 14.77 -3.53 20.88
CA LEU A 196 16.15 -3.45 21.36
C LEU A 196 16.87 -2.23 20.77
N TYR A 197 16.73 -1.99 19.48
CA TYR A 197 17.32 -0.82 18.85
C TYR A 197 16.70 0.49 19.37
N SER A 198 15.39 0.52 19.60
CA SER A 198 14.71 1.67 20.18
C SER A 198 15.21 2.01 21.58
N PHE A 199 15.43 0.99 22.44
CA PHE A 199 15.98 1.18 23.77
C PHE A 199 17.49 1.52 23.74
N TYR A 200 18.23 1.06 22.75
CA TYR A 200 19.61 1.49 22.51
C TYR A 200 19.69 2.97 22.16
N VAL A 201 18.79 3.48 21.30
CA VAL A 201 18.74 4.90 20.92
C VAL A 201 18.30 5.78 22.09
N TYR A 202 17.36 5.31 22.89
CA TYR A 202 16.85 6.01 24.05
C TYR A 202 16.39 5.02 25.11
N THR A 203 17.07 4.99 26.26
CA THR A 203 16.74 4.17 27.41
C THR A 203 15.77 4.91 28.32
N PRO A 204 14.44 4.58 28.31
CA PRO A 204 13.47 5.26 29.15
C PRO A 204 13.65 4.83 30.61
N LYS A 205 13.46 5.78 31.52
CA LYS A 205 13.27 5.44 32.93
C LYS A 205 11.85 4.95 33.15
N PHE A 206 11.69 3.98 34.05
CA PHE A 206 10.37 3.45 34.34
C PHE A 206 9.56 4.50 35.14
N GLU A 207 8.50 5.01 34.53
CA GLU A 207 7.62 6.04 35.13
C GLU A 207 6.17 5.59 35.00
N PHE A 208 5.59 5.10 36.09
CA PHE A 208 4.22 4.55 36.12
C PHE A 208 3.11 5.63 36.15
N LYS A 209 3.48 6.91 36.05
CA LYS A 209 2.50 8.01 36.07
C LYS A 209 1.99 8.33 34.69
N LEU A 210 0.68 8.48 34.56
CA LEU A 210 0.09 8.93 33.30
C LEU A 210 0.63 10.32 32.90
N PRO A 211 0.78 10.57 31.57
CA PRO A 211 1.07 11.92 31.08
C PRO A 211 0.00 12.92 31.52
N GLN A 212 0.36 14.19 31.74
CA GLN A 212 -0.60 15.22 32.16
C GLN A 212 -1.78 15.38 31.19
N ALA A 213 -1.52 15.19 29.87
CA ALA A 213 -2.53 15.31 28.82
C ALA A 213 -3.11 13.96 28.37
N TRP A 214 -3.07 12.91 29.22
CA TRP A 214 -3.47 11.54 28.82
C TRP A 214 -4.87 11.45 28.22
N LEU A 215 -5.84 12.22 28.73
CA LEU A 215 -7.21 12.23 28.19
C LEU A 215 -7.27 12.83 26.78
N SER A 216 -6.52 13.91 26.54
CA SER A 216 -6.39 14.51 25.19
C SER A 216 -5.65 13.57 24.24
N MET A 217 -4.64 12.85 24.73
CA MET A 217 -3.94 11.82 23.99
C MET A 217 -4.86 10.66 23.62
N LEU A 218 -5.68 10.18 24.54
CA LEU A 218 -6.65 9.12 24.31
C LEU A 218 -7.72 9.56 23.29
N ARG A 219 -8.26 10.76 23.44
CA ARG A 219 -9.22 11.33 22.47
C ARG A 219 -8.61 11.48 21.08
N TYR A 220 -7.36 11.92 20.98
CA TYR A 220 -6.65 11.99 19.71
C TYR A 220 -6.39 10.61 19.13
N SER A 221 -5.93 9.66 19.95
CA SER A 221 -5.73 8.27 19.54
C SER A 221 -7.00 7.65 18.96
N SER A 222 -8.15 7.83 19.59
CA SER A 222 -9.43 7.28 19.11
C SER A 222 -9.84 7.85 17.76
N LEU A 223 -9.61 9.13 17.51
CA LEU A 223 -9.89 9.75 16.20
C LEU A 223 -8.94 9.22 15.09
N ILE A 224 -7.65 9.12 15.41
CA ILE A 224 -6.65 8.61 14.45
C ILE A 224 -6.81 7.10 14.22
N PHE A 225 -7.21 6.36 15.24
CA PHE A 225 -7.57 4.94 15.12
C PHE A 225 -8.64 4.72 14.04
N LEU A 226 -9.74 5.46 14.08
CA LEU A 226 -10.81 5.34 13.07
C LEU A 226 -10.29 5.60 11.65
N SER A 227 -9.43 6.60 11.48
CA SER A 227 -8.82 6.89 10.17
C SER A 227 -7.85 5.80 9.71
N GLY A 228 -7.04 5.27 10.64
CA GLY A 228 -6.10 4.19 10.37
C GLY A 228 -6.80 2.86 10.06
N ALA A 229 -7.84 2.53 10.81
CA ALA A 229 -8.68 1.37 10.54
C ALA A 229 -9.32 1.46 9.14
N ALA A 230 -9.95 2.60 8.81
CA ALA A 230 -10.53 2.81 7.49
C ALA A 230 -9.49 2.66 6.36
N ALA A 231 -8.26 3.15 6.55
CA ALA A 231 -7.18 2.99 5.58
C ALA A 231 -6.76 1.51 5.40
N SER A 232 -6.66 0.74 6.49
CA SER A 232 -6.37 -0.70 6.42
C SER A 232 -7.49 -1.48 5.74
N PHE A 233 -8.75 -1.12 6.01
CA PHE A 233 -9.89 -1.72 5.34
C PHE A 233 -9.85 -1.52 3.82
N ILE A 234 -9.52 -0.33 3.34
CA ILE A 234 -9.40 -0.06 1.89
C ILE A 234 -8.33 -0.93 1.23
N LEU A 235 -7.26 -1.30 1.96
CA LEU A 235 -6.13 -2.04 1.39
C LEU A 235 -6.29 -3.56 1.42
N ASP A 236 -7.00 -4.10 2.41
CA ASP A 236 -6.97 -5.52 2.70
C ASP A 236 -8.34 -6.19 2.83
N ILE A 237 -9.45 -5.43 2.85
CA ILE A 237 -10.80 -5.97 3.06
C ILE A 237 -11.24 -6.91 1.92
N ASP A 238 -10.88 -6.60 0.68
CA ASP A 238 -11.18 -7.42 -0.48
C ASP A 238 -10.58 -8.82 -0.36
N LYS A 239 -9.31 -8.95 0.03
CA LYS A 239 -8.64 -10.24 0.26
C LYS A 239 -9.30 -11.03 1.40
N SER A 240 -9.64 -10.34 2.48
CA SER A 240 -10.35 -10.93 3.61
C SER A 240 -11.73 -11.46 3.19
N MET A 241 -12.50 -10.67 2.44
CA MET A 241 -13.84 -11.06 1.98
C MET A 241 -13.79 -12.14 0.90
N ILE A 242 -12.81 -12.14 0.00
CA ILE A 242 -12.60 -13.24 -0.94
C ILE A 242 -12.32 -14.55 -0.18
N TYR A 243 -11.48 -14.49 0.87
CA TYR A 243 -11.18 -15.63 1.71
C TYR A 243 -12.44 -16.23 2.36
N THR A 244 -13.33 -15.37 2.88
CA THR A 244 -14.53 -15.80 3.58
C THR A 244 -15.68 -16.23 2.64
N LEU A 245 -15.81 -15.56 1.50
CA LEU A 245 -16.95 -15.75 0.58
C LEU A 245 -16.65 -16.73 -0.57
N THR A 246 -15.38 -17.07 -0.82
CA THR A 246 -15.00 -17.93 -1.94
C THR A 246 -14.02 -19.04 -1.50
N SER A 247 -12.77 -19.01 -1.96
CA SER A 247 -11.75 -20.02 -1.65
C SER A 247 -10.38 -19.41 -1.44
N ASN A 248 -9.47 -20.16 -0.80
CA ASN A 248 -8.07 -19.77 -0.63
C ASN A 248 -7.38 -19.50 -1.96
N GLU A 249 -7.63 -20.36 -2.96
CA GLU A 249 -7.06 -20.22 -4.30
C GLU A 249 -7.40 -18.87 -4.94
N ASN A 250 -8.66 -18.44 -4.80
CA ASN A 250 -9.11 -17.15 -5.30
C ASN A 250 -8.39 -15.96 -4.63
N VAL A 251 -8.04 -16.09 -3.36
CA VAL A 251 -7.20 -15.07 -2.67
C VAL A 251 -5.81 -15.02 -3.30
N ALA A 252 -5.21 -16.17 -3.61
CA ALA A 252 -3.89 -16.23 -4.27
C ALA A 252 -3.93 -15.58 -5.66
N PHE A 253 -4.92 -15.94 -6.49
CA PHE A 253 -5.09 -15.37 -7.82
C PHE A 253 -5.30 -13.86 -7.78
N TYR A 254 -6.16 -13.39 -6.88
CA TYR A 254 -6.43 -11.97 -6.67
C TYR A 254 -5.20 -11.22 -6.16
N ALA A 255 -4.44 -11.78 -5.22
CA ALA A 255 -3.25 -11.15 -4.66
C ALA A 255 -2.13 -10.98 -5.70
N VAL A 256 -1.90 -11.98 -6.55
CA VAL A 256 -0.96 -11.88 -7.68
C VAL A 256 -1.40 -10.79 -8.65
N ALA A 257 -2.67 -10.79 -9.04
CA ALA A 257 -3.23 -9.78 -9.94
C ALA A 257 -3.12 -8.37 -9.36
N LEU A 258 -3.45 -8.20 -8.08
CA LEU A 258 -3.32 -6.93 -7.36
C LEU A 258 -1.87 -6.46 -7.30
N TYR A 259 -0.92 -7.39 -7.07
CA TYR A 259 0.50 -7.07 -7.03
C TYR A 259 0.99 -6.53 -8.38
N ILE A 260 0.64 -7.19 -9.49
CA ILE A 260 0.94 -6.73 -10.84
C ILE A 260 0.38 -5.32 -11.08
N ALA A 261 -0.89 -5.10 -10.75
CA ALA A 261 -1.55 -3.81 -10.94
C ALA A 261 -0.93 -2.67 -10.12
N THR A 262 -0.38 -2.96 -8.91
CA THR A 262 0.23 -1.93 -8.04
C THR A 262 1.53 -1.34 -8.58
N VAL A 263 2.17 -1.96 -9.55
CA VAL A 263 3.37 -1.42 -10.23
C VAL A 263 3.07 -0.03 -10.83
N ILE A 264 1.84 0.19 -11.30
CA ILE A 264 1.39 1.46 -11.88
C ILE A 264 1.50 2.64 -10.89
N GLU A 265 1.43 2.37 -9.58
CA GLU A 265 1.54 3.40 -8.54
C GLU A 265 2.99 3.82 -8.22
N ALA A 266 3.98 3.06 -8.65
CA ALA A 266 5.38 3.32 -8.29
C ALA A 266 5.87 4.74 -8.65
N PRO A 267 5.59 5.28 -9.85
CA PRO A 267 5.95 6.66 -10.20
C PRO A 267 5.28 7.70 -9.28
N GLY A 268 4.02 7.45 -8.89
CA GLY A 268 3.26 8.32 -8.02
C GLY A 268 3.88 8.45 -6.62
N ARG A 269 4.34 7.35 -6.04
CA ARG A 269 4.97 7.36 -4.71
C ARG A 269 6.19 8.27 -4.66
N ALA A 270 7.04 8.24 -5.69
CA ALA A 270 8.20 9.12 -5.80
C ALA A 270 7.79 10.59 -5.99
N MET A 271 6.84 10.86 -6.89
CA MET A 271 6.35 12.21 -7.17
C MET A 271 5.71 12.85 -5.94
N PHE A 272 4.91 12.11 -5.16
CA PHE A 272 4.21 12.64 -4.00
C PHE A 272 5.14 13.04 -2.86
N GLN A 273 6.27 12.37 -2.69
CA GLN A 273 7.30 12.75 -1.72
C GLN A 273 7.94 14.10 -2.06
N ILE A 274 8.15 14.36 -3.36
CA ILE A 274 8.75 15.62 -3.83
C ILE A 274 7.73 16.75 -3.81
N THR A 275 6.50 16.49 -4.22
CA THR A 275 5.47 17.52 -4.34
C THR A 275 4.85 17.93 -3.01
N SER A 276 4.82 17.06 -2.00
CA SER A 276 4.19 17.34 -0.70
C SER A 276 4.75 18.62 -0.01
N PRO A 277 6.07 18.80 0.16
CA PRO A 277 6.60 20.04 0.74
C PRO A 277 6.37 21.27 -0.13
N LEU A 278 6.37 21.13 -1.47
CA LEU A 278 6.11 22.24 -2.38
C LEU A 278 4.65 22.71 -2.30
N VAL A 279 3.72 21.76 -2.19
CA VAL A 279 2.29 22.03 -1.99
C VAL A 279 2.06 22.71 -0.64
N ALA A 280 2.67 22.19 0.44
CA ALA A 280 2.55 22.80 1.78
C ALA A 280 3.04 24.23 1.78
N LYS A 281 4.17 24.52 1.11
CA LYS A 281 4.71 25.89 0.97
C LYS A 281 3.73 26.80 0.23
N ALA A 282 3.20 26.36 -0.93
CA ALA A 282 2.28 27.18 -1.72
C ALA A 282 0.94 27.43 -0.98
N LEU A 283 0.47 26.46 -0.16
CA LEU A 283 -0.69 26.64 0.71
C LEU A 283 -0.46 27.70 1.80
N ASN A 284 0.71 27.65 2.45
CA ASN A 284 1.08 28.62 3.49
C ASN A 284 1.23 30.05 2.93
N GLU A 285 1.72 30.18 1.69
CA GLU A 285 1.87 31.43 0.97
C GLU A 285 0.53 31.91 0.33
N ASN A 286 -0.56 31.14 0.43
CA ASN A 286 -1.83 31.35 -0.25
C ASN A 286 -1.70 31.54 -1.79
N ASP A 287 -0.66 30.93 -2.39
CA ASP A 287 -0.38 31.03 -3.82
C ASP A 287 -1.16 29.96 -4.61
N THR A 288 -2.41 30.28 -4.94
CA THR A 288 -3.27 29.38 -5.72
C THR A 288 -2.80 29.13 -7.14
N LYS A 289 -2.10 30.11 -7.77
CA LYS A 289 -1.53 29.93 -9.11
C LYS A 289 -0.41 28.88 -9.08
N ARG A 290 0.45 28.93 -8.09
CA ARG A 290 1.51 27.92 -7.90
C ARG A 290 0.94 26.55 -7.60
N LEU A 291 -0.14 26.46 -6.79
CA LEU A 291 -0.85 25.19 -6.55
C LEU A 291 -1.42 24.61 -7.85
N GLU A 292 -2.02 25.44 -8.71
CA GLU A 292 -2.56 25.01 -9.99
C GLU A 292 -1.46 24.47 -10.91
N VAL A 293 -0.33 25.15 -10.99
CA VAL A 293 0.83 24.72 -11.78
C VAL A 293 1.36 23.39 -11.28
N LEU A 294 1.55 23.23 -9.96
CA LEU A 294 2.02 21.98 -9.34
C LEU A 294 1.04 20.83 -9.62
N LEU A 295 -0.26 21.06 -9.47
CA LEU A 295 -1.29 20.07 -9.70
C LEU A 295 -1.33 19.61 -11.16
N LYS A 296 -1.40 20.55 -12.12
CA LYS A 296 -1.43 20.22 -13.55
C LYS A 296 -0.15 19.55 -14.02
N LYS A 297 1.00 20.01 -13.54
CA LYS A 297 2.31 19.47 -13.90
C LYS A 297 2.51 18.05 -13.39
N SER A 298 2.20 17.80 -12.11
CA SER A 298 2.26 16.46 -11.53
C SER A 298 1.25 15.50 -12.17
N SER A 299 0.01 15.95 -12.42
CA SER A 299 -1.00 15.17 -13.14
C SER A 299 -0.52 14.76 -14.52
N THR A 300 -0.04 15.72 -15.33
CA THR A 300 0.45 15.46 -16.70
C THR A 300 1.64 14.47 -16.69
N ASN A 301 2.64 14.68 -15.84
CA ASN A 301 3.82 13.82 -15.75
C ASN A 301 3.45 12.41 -15.31
N LEU A 302 2.56 12.28 -14.32
CA LEU A 302 2.12 10.97 -13.86
C LEU A 302 1.22 10.26 -14.87
N MET A 303 0.35 10.97 -15.60
CA MET A 303 -0.40 10.36 -16.70
C MET A 303 0.52 9.80 -17.79
N ILE A 304 1.61 10.48 -18.11
CA ILE A 304 2.59 10.00 -19.10
C ILE A 304 3.28 8.74 -18.57
N VAL A 305 3.93 8.81 -17.40
CA VAL A 305 4.76 7.71 -16.90
C VAL A 305 3.92 6.51 -16.46
N SER A 306 2.86 6.72 -15.67
CA SER A 306 1.99 5.64 -15.23
C SER A 306 1.12 5.09 -16.36
N GLY A 307 0.76 5.92 -17.36
CA GLY A 307 0.07 5.48 -18.57
C GLY A 307 0.94 4.56 -19.43
N PHE A 308 2.23 4.88 -19.56
CA PHE A 308 3.19 4.00 -20.21
C PHE A 308 3.32 2.65 -19.49
N VAL A 309 3.45 2.67 -18.15
CA VAL A 309 3.49 1.45 -17.34
C VAL A 309 2.17 0.65 -17.46
N PHE A 310 1.02 1.33 -17.47
CA PHE A 310 -0.29 0.72 -17.71
C PHE A 310 -0.35 -0.04 -19.02
N LEU A 311 0.13 0.56 -20.12
CA LEU A 311 0.17 -0.10 -21.43
C LEU A 311 1.08 -1.33 -21.43
N ILE A 312 2.30 -1.20 -20.87
CA ILE A 312 3.25 -2.33 -20.80
C ILE A 312 2.63 -3.50 -20.03
N ILE A 313 2.02 -3.27 -18.88
CA ILE A 313 1.44 -4.32 -18.06
C ILE A 313 0.28 -4.99 -18.79
N ASN A 314 -0.73 -4.22 -19.21
CA ASN A 314 -1.98 -4.79 -19.71
C ASN A 314 -1.84 -5.42 -21.12
N LEU A 315 -0.96 -4.92 -21.95
CA LEU A 315 -0.75 -5.46 -23.31
C LEU A 315 0.18 -6.69 -23.34
N ASN A 316 0.96 -6.92 -22.27
CA ASN A 316 1.82 -8.09 -22.16
C ASN A 316 1.30 -9.12 -21.13
N LEU A 317 0.09 -8.93 -20.62
CA LEU A 317 -0.43 -9.71 -19.50
C LEU A 317 -0.52 -11.20 -19.77
N ASN A 318 -0.97 -11.59 -20.96
CA ASN A 318 -1.07 -13.00 -21.37
C ASN A 318 0.32 -13.66 -21.44
N ASP A 319 1.30 -13.00 -22.07
CA ASP A 319 2.66 -13.51 -22.17
C ASP A 319 3.32 -13.58 -20.77
N PHE A 320 2.99 -12.64 -19.87
CA PHE A 320 3.46 -12.66 -18.50
C PHE A 320 2.92 -13.85 -17.71
N TYR A 321 1.63 -14.18 -17.85
CA TYR A 321 1.06 -15.38 -17.22
C TYR A 321 1.63 -16.68 -17.81
N LEU A 322 2.01 -16.70 -19.09
CA LEU A 322 2.74 -17.84 -19.66
C LEU A 322 4.12 -18.03 -19.03
N ILE A 323 4.80 -16.96 -18.62
CA ILE A 323 6.09 -17.04 -17.90
C ILE A 323 5.88 -17.56 -16.47
N ILE A 324 4.83 -17.13 -15.77
CA ILE A 324 4.48 -17.67 -14.44
C ILE A 324 4.20 -19.18 -14.55
N ASN A 325 3.58 -19.61 -15.62
CA ASN A 325 3.30 -21.02 -15.99
C ASN A 325 2.72 -21.84 -14.83
N GLN A 326 1.75 -21.26 -14.11
CA GLN A 326 1.05 -21.91 -13.01
C GLN A 326 -0.46 -21.92 -13.28
N GLU A 327 -1.07 -23.08 -13.06
CA GLU A 327 -2.48 -23.30 -13.35
C GLU A 327 -3.41 -22.41 -12.51
N GLY A 328 -4.39 -21.80 -13.17
CA GLY A 328 -5.44 -20.97 -12.54
C GLY A 328 -5.10 -19.50 -12.40
N TYR A 329 -3.82 -19.09 -12.35
CA TYR A 329 -3.47 -17.66 -12.15
C TYR A 329 -3.89 -16.76 -13.32
N SER A 330 -3.92 -17.28 -14.54
CA SER A 330 -4.37 -16.54 -15.73
C SER A 330 -5.86 -16.16 -15.68
N SER A 331 -6.69 -16.86 -14.87
CA SER A 331 -8.10 -16.51 -14.65
C SER A 331 -8.28 -15.12 -14.04
N ALA A 332 -7.26 -14.61 -13.34
CA ALA A 332 -7.25 -13.28 -12.74
C ALA A 332 -6.73 -12.17 -13.68
N ALA A 333 -6.54 -12.45 -14.98
CA ALA A 333 -6.08 -11.42 -15.93
C ALA A 333 -7.03 -10.22 -16.00
N SER A 334 -8.35 -10.45 -16.01
CA SER A 334 -9.36 -9.37 -15.95
C SER A 334 -9.26 -8.54 -14.66
N VAL A 335 -8.91 -9.16 -13.53
CA VAL A 335 -8.69 -8.45 -12.26
C VAL A 335 -7.54 -7.45 -12.41
N VAL A 336 -6.42 -7.85 -13.05
CA VAL A 336 -5.29 -6.94 -13.32
C VAL A 336 -5.76 -5.73 -14.11
N ILE A 337 -6.51 -5.93 -15.20
CA ILE A 337 -6.98 -4.83 -16.06
C ILE A 337 -7.88 -3.87 -15.26
N ILE A 338 -8.88 -4.41 -14.55
CA ILE A 338 -9.86 -3.60 -13.80
C ILE A 338 -9.16 -2.78 -12.69
N VAL A 339 -8.31 -3.43 -11.88
CA VAL A 339 -7.59 -2.75 -10.81
C VAL A 339 -6.59 -1.75 -11.37
N SER A 340 -5.90 -2.08 -12.48
CA SER A 340 -5.00 -1.17 -13.19
C SER A 340 -5.68 0.12 -13.62
N MET A 341 -6.90 0.04 -14.13
CA MET A 341 -7.69 1.23 -14.51
C MET A 341 -7.93 2.14 -13.31
N GLY A 342 -8.34 1.57 -12.16
CA GLY A 342 -8.55 2.31 -10.92
C GLY A 342 -7.25 2.97 -10.42
N LYS A 343 -6.15 2.22 -10.42
CA LYS A 343 -4.83 2.73 -10.01
C LYS A 343 -4.34 3.84 -10.93
N PHE A 344 -4.47 3.68 -12.24
CA PHE A 344 -4.11 4.71 -13.22
C PHE A 344 -4.95 5.98 -13.02
N PHE A 345 -6.27 5.86 -12.84
CA PHE A 345 -7.14 7.00 -12.54
C PHE A 345 -6.70 7.72 -11.26
N SER A 346 -6.43 6.97 -10.19
CA SER A 346 -5.97 7.55 -8.91
C SER A 346 -4.67 8.35 -9.07
N ILE A 347 -3.69 7.81 -9.82
CA ILE A 347 -2.41 8.48 -10.04
C ILE A 347 -2.52 9.66 -10.99
N SER A 348 -3.43 9.60 -11.97
CA SER A 348 -3.63 10.67 -12.95
C SER A 348 -4.04 12.01 -12.34
N MET A 349 -4.58 12.01 -11.12
CA MET A 349 -4.95 13.24 -10.40
C MET A 349 -3.73 14.06 -9.90
N GLY A 350 -2.51 13.56 -10.04
CA GLY A 350 -1.31 14.26 -9.56
C GLY A 350 -1.28 14.45 -8.04
N CYS A 351 -0.76 15.58 -7.58
CA CYS A 351 -0.59 15.88 -6.17
C CYS A 351 -1.88 16.33 -5.44
N LEU A 352 -3.07 16.02 -5.99
CA LEU A 352 -4.37 16.45 -5.44
C LEU A 352 -4.56 16.00 -3.98
N ASN A 353 -4.20 14.75 -3.64
CA ASN A 353 -4.27 14.27 -2.26
C ASN A 353 -3.36 15.08 -1.32
N ASN A 354 -2.18 15.52 -1.78
CA ASN A 354 -1.28 16.36 -0.98
C ASN A 354 -1.89 17.74 -0.72
N ILE A 355 -2.66 18.29 -1.67
CA ILE A 355 -3.37 19.57 -1.49
C ILE A 355 -4.41 19.45 -0.38
N ILE A 356 -5.25 18.41 -0.39
CA ILE A 356 -6.27 18.22 0.64
C ILE A 356 -5.61 17.97 2.00
N SER A 357 -4.65 17.06 2.08
CA SER A 357 -4.03 16.62 3.35
C SER A 357 -3.19 17.71 4.03
N ASN A 358 -2.54 18.60 3.25
CA ASN A 358 -1.72 19.69 3.79
C ASN A 358 -2.52 20.99 4.00
N SER A 359 -3.80 21.06 3.59
CA SER A 359 -4.64 22.23 3.75
C SER A 359 -5.42 22.22 5.08
N LYS A 360 -6.10 23.34 5.39
CA LYS A 360 -7.05 23.41 6.49
C LYS A 360 -8.24 22.45 6.35
N TYR A 361 -8.40 21.85 5.20
CA TYR A 361 -9.47 20.92 4.85
C TYR A 361 -9.09 19.45 5.02
N TYR A 362 -8.00 19.13 5.70
CA TYR A 362 -7.52 17.76 5.93
C TYR A 362 -8.57 16.81 6.55
N THR A 363 -9.57 17.35 7.25
CA THR A 363 -10.67 16.58 7.84
C THR A 363 -11.48 15.81 6.78
N TYR A 364 -11.55 16.32 5.53
CA TYR A 364 -12.20 15.58 4.44
C TYR A 364 -11.49 14.28 4.09
N VAL A 365 -10.17 14.17 4.32
CA VAL A 365 -9.44 12.91 4.12
C VAL A 365 -10.01 11.82 5.03
N PHE A 366 -10.29 12.16 6.29
CA PHE A 366 -10.93 11.25 7.25
C PHE A 366 -12.30 10.77 6.76
N TRP A 367 -13.18 11.68 6.36
CA TRP A 367 -14.50 11.32 5.86
C TRP A 367 -14.44 10.48 4.59
N PHE A 368 -13.57 10.82 3.64
CA PHE A 368 -13.36 10.02 2.45
C PHE A 368 -12.86 8.61 2.78
N SER A 369 -12.00 8.45 3.78
CA SER A 369 -11.52 7.12 4.20
C SER A 369 -12.65 6.28 4.80
N ILE A 370 -13.50 6.85 5.66
CA ILE A 370 -14.65 6.15 6.25
C ILE A 370 -15.66 5.75 5.16
N ILE A 371 -16.02 6.69 4.28
CA ILE A 371 -16.95 6.41 3.19
C ILE A 371 -16.39 5.34 2.26
N SER A 372 -15.09 5.41 1.93
CA SER A 372 -14.42 4.39 1.12
C SER A 372 -14.48 3.00 1.76
N ALA A 373 -14.18 2.91 3.07
CA ALA A 373 -14.20 1.63 3.78
C ALA A 373 -15.64 1.04 3.82
N PHE A 374 -16.63 1.87 4.10
CA PHE A 374 -18.04 1.45 4.10
C PHE A 374 -18.48 0.96 2.72
N LEU A 375 -18.21 1.75 1.67
CA LEU A 375 -18.54 1.38 0.30
C LEU A 375 -17.80 0.12 -0.13
N ALA A 376 -16.51 -0.03 0.25
CA ALA A 376 -15.74 -1.22 -0.07
C ALA A 376 -16.36 -2.47 0.54
N ILE A 377 -16.80 -2.43 1.81
CA ILE A 377 -17.47 -3.57 2.46
C ILE A 377 -18.77 -3.94 1.73
N VAL A 378 -19.64 -2.94 1.52
CA VAL A 378 -20.95 -3.16 0.91
C VAL A 378 -20.84 -3.70 -0.53
N LEU A 379 -20.00 -3.06 -1.34
CA LEU A 379 -19.84 -3.46 -2.74
C LEU A 379 -19.09 -4.80 -2.88
N ASN A 380 -18.08 -5.04 -2.04
CA ASN A 380 -17.42 -6.34 -2.04
C ASN A 380 -18.39 -7.46 -1.67
N TYR A 381 -19.21 -7.28 -0.63
CA TYR A 381 -20.18 -8.30 -0.25
C TYR A 381 -21.10 -8.67 -1.40
N THR A 382 -21.70 -7.68 -2.06
CA THR A 382 -22.65 -7.93 -3.16
C THR A 382 -21.98 -8.46 -4.44
N PHE A 383 -20.79 -7.93 -4.78
CA PHE A 383 -20.16 -8.27 -6.05
C PHE A 383 -19.31 -9.54 -5.99
N ILE A 384 -18.67 -9.84 -4.84
CA ILE A 384 -17.93 -11.11 -4.69
C ILE A 384 -18.89 -12.30 -4.74
N GLU A 385 -20.05 -12.19 -4.09
CA GLU A 385 -21.05 -13.25 -4.08
C GLU A 385 -21.55 -13.57 -5.49
N SER A 386 -21.68 -12.55 -6.37
CA SER A 386 -22.18 -12.71 -7.74
C SER A 386 -21.10 -13.02 -8.77
N TYR A 387 -19.89 -12.44 -8.63
CA TYR A 387 -18.86 -12.44 -9.67
C TYR A 387 -17.47 -12.89 -9.16
N GLY A 388 -17.37 -13.41 -7.93
CA GLY A 388 -16.10 -13.87 -7.35
C GLY A 388 -15.02 -12.77 -7.31
N ILE A 389 -13.79 -13.12 -7.67
CA ILE A 389 -12.65 -12.20 -7.66
C ILE A 389 -12.79 -11.00 -8.62
N ILE A 390 -13.51 -11.19 -9.72
CA ILE A 390 -13.81 -10.09 -10.66
C ILE A 390 -14.73 -9.07 -9.96
N GLY A 391 -15.70 -9.56 -9.18
CA GLY A 391 -16.58 -8.72 -8.36
C GLY A 391 -15.80 -7.84 -7.38
N ALA A 392 -14.79 -8.40 -6.69
CA ALA A 392 -13.91 -7.63 -5.81
C ALA A 392 -13.16 -6.54 -6.56
N ALA A 393 -12.63 -6.85 -7.76
CA ALA A 393 -11.92 -5.86 -8.59
C ALA A 393 -12.84 -4.72 -9.04
N VAL A 394 -14.07 -5.03 -9.45
CA VAL A 394 -15.09 -4.05 -9.84
C VAL A 394 -15.50 -3.19 -8.65
N ALA A 395 -15.72 -3.78 -7.47
CA ALA A 395 -16.03 -3.06 -6.23
C ALA A 395 -14.93 -2.02 -5.93
N THR A 396 -13.68 -2.47 -5.95
CA THR A 396 -12.51 -1.61 -5.73
C THR A 396 -12.43 -0.49 -6.78
N LEU A 397 -12.66 -0.78 -8.06
CA LEU A 397 -12.68 0.23 -9.13
C LEU A 397 -13.78 1.28 -8.88
N VAL A 398 -15.01 0.86 -8.56
CA VAL A 398 -16.13 1.77 -8.30
C VAL A 398 -15.82 2.69 -7.10
N VAL A 399 -15.29 2.14 -6.00
CA VAL A 399 -14.88 2.93 -4.83
C VAL A 399 -13.82 3.97 -5.22
N ILE A 400 -12.77 3.55 -5.94
CA ILE A 400 -11.70 4.44 -6.39
C ILE A 400 -12.24 5.55 -7.28
N LEU A 401 -13.06 5.23 -8.27
CA LEU A 401 -13.64 6.21 -9.19
C LEU A 401 -14.53 7.21 -8.44
N PHE A 402 -15.43 6.73 -7.59
CA PHE A 402 -16.35 7.56 -6.84
C PHE A 402 -15.62 8.54 -5.91
N ILE A 403 -14.77 8.01 -5.03
CA ILE A 403 -14.06 8.82 -4.02
C ILE A 403 -13.10 9.82 -4.66
N ASN A 404 -12.36 9.41 -5.69
CA ASN A 404 -11.43 10.30 -6.35
C ASN A 404 -12.14 11.38 -7.17
N SER A 405 -13.29 11.08 -7.77
CA SER A 405 -14.15 12.09 -8.40
C SER A 405 -14.65 13.11 -7.37
N CYS A 406 -15.11 12.66 -6.20
CA CYS A 406 -15.48 13.56 -5.10
C CYS A 406 -14.31 14.44 -4.65
N LYS A 407 -13.10 13.92 -4.57
CA LYS A 407 -11.89 14.70 -4.23
C LYS A 407 -11.56 15.75 -5.30
N ILE A 408 -11.70 15.42 -6.59
CA ILE A 408 -11.51 16.37 -7.70
C ILE A 408 -12.53 17.50 -7.58
N VAL A 409 -13.81 17.20 -7.38
CA VAL A 409 -14.89 18.18 -7.20
C VAL A 409 -14.62 19.06 -5.97
N LEU A 410 -14.23 18.46 -4.84
CA LEU A 410 -13.89 19.20 -3.62
C LEU A 410 -12.77 20.23 -3.87
N VAL A 411 -11.68 19.84 -4.52
CA VAL A 411 -10.56 20.74 -4.83
C VAL A 411 -10.97 21.81 -5.83
N ALA A 412 -11.79 21.47 -6.82
CA ALA A 412 -12.34 22.44 -7.78
C ALA A 412 -13.22 23.50 -7.10
N ILE A 413 -14.04 23.12 -6.12
CA ILE A 413 -14.90 24.06 -5.37
C ILE A 413 -14.06 24.94 -4.42
N LEU A 414 -13.15 24.32 -3.64
CA LEU A 414 -12.43 25.02 -2.57
C LEU A 414 -11.28 25.91 -3.06
N PHE A 415 -10.55 25.45 -4.07
CA PHE A 415 -9.34 26.12 -4.59
C PHE A 415 -9.51 26.68 -6.00
N LYS A 416 -10.63 26.37 -6.68
CA LYS A 416 -10.91 26.76 -8.08
C LYS A 416 -9.83 26.27 -9.07
N ILE A 417 -9.22 25.12 -8.81
CA ILE A 417 -8.20 24.49 -9.65
C ILE A 417 -8.60 23.07 -10.03
N HIS A 418 -8.09 22.59 -11.15
CA HIS A 418 -8.43 21.27 -11.70
C HIS A 418 -7.18 20.53 -12.18
N PRO A 419 -7.04 19.19 -11.96
CA PRO A 419 -5.84 18.45 -12.34
C PRO A 419 -5.66 18.29 -13.84
N TYR A 420 -6.75 18.21 -14.59
CA TYR A 420 -6.70 17.89 -16.04
C TYR A 420 -6.67 19.15 -16.91
N SER A 421 -6.05 19.01 -18.08
CA SER A 421 -5.89 20.04 -19.10
C SER A 421 -6.17 19.47 -20.50
N LYS A 422 -6.15 20.31 -21.55
CA LYS A 422 -6.22 19.85 -22.93
C LYS A 422 -5.11 18.84 -23.26
N LYS A 423 -3.93 18.98 -22.63
CA LYS A 423 -2.83 18.00 -22.77
C LYS A 423 -3.20 16.64 -22.17
N SER A 424 -3.91 16.60 -21.04
CA SER A 424 -4.40 15.37 -20.43
C SER A 424 -5.31 14.58 -21.35
N LEU A 425 -6.20 15.26 -22.09
CA LEU A 425 -7.04 14.63 -23.10
C LEU A 425 -6.20 14.03 -24.23
N GLY A 426 -5.20 14.76 -24.75
CA GLY A 426 -4.29 14.27 -25.79
C GLY A 426 -3.51 13.03 -25.34
N ILE A 427 -3.04 13.00 -24.09
CA ILE A 427 -2.37 11.82 -23.51
C ILE A 427 -3.33 10.63 -23.47
N MET A 428 -4.55 10.80 -22.97
CA MET A 428 -5.55 9.74 -22.91
C MET A 428 -5.88 9.17 -24.29
N MET A 429 -6.09 10.02 -25.28
CA MET A 429 -6.34 9.60 -26.66
C MET A 429 -5.17 8.80 -27.23
N SER A 430 -3.94 9.21 -26.95
CA SER A 430 -2.75 8.46 -27.38
C SER A 430 -2.63 7.11 -26.68
N LEU A 431 -2.92 7.03 -25.38
CA LEU A 431 -2.92 5.76 -24.67
C LEU A 431 -3.94 4.78 -25.26
N ILE A 432 -5.16 5.25 -25.52
CA ILE A 432 -6.22 4.43 -26.14
C ILE A 432 -5.79 4.01 -27.56
N PHE A 433 -5.24 4.91 -28.37
CA PHE A 433 -4.80 4.62 -29.72
C PHE A 433 -3.68 3.55 -29.75
N ILE A 434 -2.67 3.71 -28.87
CA ILE A 434 -1.57 2.74 -28.75
C ILE A 434 -2.12 1.39 -28.28
N TYR A 435 -3.04 1.39 -27.29
CA TYR A 435 -3.67 0.17 -26.81
C TYR A 435 -4.35 -0.59 -27.96
N LEU A 436 -5.16 0.09 -28.77
CA LEU A 436 -5.89 -0.52 -29.89
C LEU A 436 -4.94 -1.06 -30.96
N ILE A 437 -3.84 -0.39 -31.26
CA ILE A 437 -2.85 -0.88 -32.25
C ILE A 437 -2.16 -2.14 -31.73
N ILE A 438 -1.59 -2.07 -30.55
CA ILE A 438 -0.75 -3.15 -30.01
C ILE A 438 -1.59 -4.38 -29.61
N PHE A 439 -2.84 -4.18 -29.16
CA PHE A 439 -3.74 -5.27 -28.82
C PHE A 439 -3.98 -6.24 -30.00
N ASN A 440 -3.97 -5.74 -31.24
CA ASN A 440 -4.14 -6.54 -32.44
C ASN A 440 -2.85 -7.25 -32.90
N ILE A 441 -1.70 -7.00 -32.26
CA ILE A 441 -0.45 -7.68 -32.60
C ILE A 441 -0.44 -9.07 -31.93
N PRO A 442 -0.32 -10.16 -32.69
CA PRO A 442 -0.31 -11.52 -32.13
C PRO A 442 0.92 -11.73 -31.22
N SER A 443 0.80 -12.64 -30.28
CA SER A 443 1.92 -13.10 -29.45
C SER A 443 2.92 -13.89 -30.28
N PHE A 444 4.21 -13.74 -29.99
CA PHE A 444 5.26 -14.56 -30.58
C PHE A 444 5.35 -15.91 -29.83
N ILE A 445 6.01 -16.90 -30.42
CA ILE A 445 6.17 -18.25 -29.83
C ILE A 445 6.84 -18.16 -28.45
N ASN A 446 7.83 -17.27 -28.29
CA ASN A 446 8.50 -17.06 -27.01
C ASN A 446 7.89 -15.87 -26.25
N PRO A 447 7.31 -16.06 -25.05
CA PRO A 447 6.68 -14.99 -24.29
C PRO A 447 7.63 -13.85 -23.92
N ILE A 448 8.89 -14.13 -23.64
CA ILE A 448 9.90 -13.10 -23.29
C ILE A 448 10.17 -12.20 -24.50
N ILE A 449 10.35 -12.79 -25.69
CA ILE A 449 10.55 -12.04 -26.93
C ILE A 449 9.31 -11.20 -27.24
N SER A 450 8.11 -11.75 -27.05
CA SER A 450 6.84 -11.06 -27.21
C SER A 450 6.78 -9.81 -26.31
N ILE A 451 7.06 -9.94 -25.02
CA ILE A 451 7.07 -8.82 -24.08
C ILE A 451 8.08 -7.74 -24.50
N VAL A 452 9.30 -8.14 -24.87
CA VAL A 452 10.35 -7.19 -25.27
C VAL A 452 9.92 -6.41 -26.51
N ILE A 453 9.50 -7.11 -27.57
CA ILE A 453 9.12 -6.47 -28.84
C ILE A 453 7.91 -5.55 -28.63
N ARG A 454 6.84 -6.02 -27.97
CA ARG A 454 5.67 -5.19 -27.69
C ARG A 454 6.02 -3.98 -26.84
N SER A 455 6.86 -4.14 -25.81
CA SER A 455 7.28 -3.03 -24.95
C SER A 455 8.11 -1.99 -25.73
N LEU A 456 8.97 -2.41 -26.66
CA LEU A 456 9.71 -1.51 -27.54
C LEU A 456 8.79 -0.78 -28.53
N LEU A 457 7.79 -1.47 -29.09
CA LEU A 457 6.78 -0.86 -29.94
C LEU A 457 5.93 0.17 -29.19
N ILE A 458 5.49 -0.16 -27.96
CA ILE A 458 4.77 0.77 -27.07
C ILE A 458 5.63 2.01 -26.83
N LEU A 459 6.91 1.82 -26.50
CA LEU A 459 7.85 2.91 -26.25
C LEU A 459 8.00 3.81 -27.49
N GLY A 460 8.22 3.24 -28.66
CA GLY A 460 8.36 3.98 -29.92
C GLY A 460 7.10 4.79 -30.25
N LEU A 461 5.93 4.14 -30.20
CA LEU A 461 4.65 4.80 -30.47
C LEU A 461 4.31 5.88 -29.42
N PHE A 462 4.78 5.74 -28.18
CA PHE A 462 4.51 6.69 -27.11
C PHE A 462 5.43 7.90 -27.14
N ILE A 463 6.69 7.71 -27.51
CA ILE A 463 7.69 8.79 -27.60
C ILE A 463 7.31 9.80 -28.69
N VAL A 464 6.82 9.35 -29.84
CA VAL A 464 6.50 10.23 -30.97
C VAL A 464 5.49 11.32 -30.60
N PRO A 465 4.28 11.02 -30.08
CA PRO A 465 3.33 12.07 -29.69
C PRO A 465 3.82 12.89 -28.48
N LEU A 466 4.58 12.29 -27.56
CA LEU A 466 5.15 12.98 -26.41
C LEU A 466 5.97 14.21 -26.83
N PHE A 467 6.89 14.05 -27.77
CA PHE A 467 7.75 15.13 -28.27
C PHE A 467 7.04 16.02 -29.29
N LYS A 468 6.23 15.45 -30.21
CA LYS A 468 5.50 16.21 -31.20
C LYS A 468 4.55 17.24 -30.60
N PHE A 469 3.82 16.85 -29.54
CA PHE A 469 2.84 17.71 -28.89
C PHE A 469 3.37 18.43 -27.63
N LYS A 470 4.65 18.27 -27.30
CA LYS A 470 5.30 18.92 -26.14
C LYS A 470 4.45 18.85 -24.86
N TRP A 471 4.04 17.63 -24.48
CA TRP A 471 3.13 17.43 -23.34
C TRP A 471 3.77 17.78 -22.01
N SER A 472 5.07 17.48 -21.82
CA SER A 472 5.79 17.75 -20.58
C SER A 472 7.16 18.35 -20.81
N SER A 473 7.34 19.59 -20.36
CA SER A 473 8.64 20.28 -20.36
C SER A 473 9.70 19.57 -19.53
N ASP A 474 9.29 18.92 -18.42
CA ASP A 474 10.21 18.21 -17.53
C ASP A 474 10.82 16.98 -18.19
N ILE A 475 9.98 16.19 -18.87
CA ILE A 475 10.43 14.99 -19.57
C ILE A 475 11.31 15.37 -20.76
N GLU A 476 10.96 16.45 -21.49
CA GLU A 476 11.78 16.98 -22.58
C GLU A 476 13.17 17.44 -22.08
N GLU A 477 13.22 18.14 -20.95
CA GLU A 477 14.48 18.58 -20.34
C GLU A 477 15.36 17.41 -19.91
N ILE A 478 14.76 16.38 -19.27
CA ILE A 478 15.47 15.16 -18.87
C ILE A 478 16.05 14.46 -20.12
N PHE A 479 15.25 14.30 -21.17
CA PHE A 479 15.69 13.65 -22.39
C PHE A 479 16.82 14.42 -23.09
N THR A 480 16.74 15.75 -23.14
CA THR A 480 17.77 16.61 -23.71
C THR A 480 19.09 16.50 -22.93
N LYS A 481 19.01 16.47 -21.59
CA LYS A 481 20.19 16.27 -20.72
C LYS A 481 20.81 14.88 -20.88
N VAL A 482 20.00 13.84 -21.03
CA VAL A 482 20.51 12.49 -21.29
C VAL A 482 21.17 12.42 -22.66
N LYS A 483 20.53 12.99 -23.69
CA LYS A 483 21.08 13.04 -25.04
C LYS A 483 22.43 13.78 -25.08
N SER A 484 22.55 14.92 -24.40
CA SER A 484 23.80 15.72 -24.32
C SER A 484 24.92 15.05 -23.51
N ARG A 485 24.63 13.98 -22.75
CA ARG A 485 25.65 13.19 -22.02
C ARG A 485 26.08 11.94 -22.76
N LEU A 486 25.29 11.47 -23.73
CA LEU A 486 25.57 10.27 -24.50
C LEU A 486 26.20 10.58 -25.87
N PHE A 487 26.00 11.79 -26.33
CA PHE A 487 26.56 12.37 -27.57
C PHE A 487 27.20 13.73 -27.26
#